data_91cb73a56c710d731effd9df999005e8
#
_entry.id   91cb73a56c710d731effd9df999005e8
#
_cell.length_a   1.000
_cell.length_b   1.000
_cell.length_c   1.000
_cell.angle_alpha   90.00
_cell.angle_beta   90.00
_cell.angle_gamma   90.00
#
_symmetry.space_group_name_H-M   'P 1'
#
loop_
_entity.id
_entity.type
_entity.pdbx_description
1 polymer ?
#
loop_
_entity_poly.entity_id
_entity_poly.type
_entity_poly.pdbx_seq_one_letter_code
_entity_poly.pdbx_strand_id
1 'polypeptide(L)'
;MLGAGAWGTALAIHLSKLHPTKLWARNSGHVSGMKKAQSNPLYLGDFKFPPLLEISDDLGAALTDIDLIVCAVPTSGFRQILKSINGINQSATVIWANKGLEQGSAKLPHEIALEELGDPKDTNRHWGLVSGPSFAAELVRSLPTALTLASTSKETTALAANSFHHHNLRVYTSHDVVGASVGGALKNVIAIASGISDGMGFGNNARAALITRGLAEISRFGFHLGANQETFSGLAGSGDLVLTCTGEYSRNREVGIQLAKGRSLEAILKNLGHVAEGVYTATEVMRRIDNIDIEMPITSEVNNVIQLGKSPKDAVLDLLGRSIKPES
;
A
#
# COMPACT_ATOMS: atom_id res chain seq x y z
N MET A 1 10.24 -12.88 -3.72
CA MET A 1 9.08 -11.98 -3.89
C MET A 1 7.80 -12.76 -3.67
N LEU A 2 6.98 -12.40 -2.71
CA LEU A 2 5.74 -13.06 -2.37
C LEU A 2 4.54 -12.19 -2.80
N GLY A 3 3.74 -12.71 -3.74
CA GLY A 3 2.58 -12.03 -4.32
C GLY A 3 2.84 -11.52 -5.73
N ALA A 4 2.21 -12.15 -6.73
CA ALA A 4 2.31 -11.83 -8.15
C ALA A 4 1.16 -10.92 -8.64
N GLY A 5 0.77 -9.92 -7.83
CA GLY A 5 -0.03 -8.79 -8.29
C GLY A 5 0.79 -7.82 -9.16
N ALA A 6 0.21 -6.73 -9.63
CA ALA A 6 0.91 -5.75 -10.47
C ALA A 6 2.20 -5.25 -9.83
N TRP A 7 2.14 -4.77 -8.57
CA TRP A 7 3.29 -4.22 -7.87
C TRP A 7 4.35 -5.28 -7.55
N GLY A 8 3.95 -6.45 -7.03
CA GLY A 8 4.90 -7.53 -6.75
C GLY A 8 5.59 -8.04 -8.00
N THR A 9 4.88 -8.13 -9.12
CA THR A 9 5.49 -8.50 -10.41
C THR A 9 6.47 -7.41 -10.89
N ALA A 10 6.10 -6.13 -10.77
CA ALA A 10 6.99 -5.04 -11.19
C ALA A 10 8.28 -4.99 -10.37
N LEU A 11 8.19 -5.18 -9.05
CA LEU A 11 9.37 -5.29 -8.20
C LEU A 11 10.20 -6.53 -8.50
N ALA A 12 9.55 -7.68 -8.76
CA ALA A 12 10.26 -8.90 -9.14
C ALA A 12 11.05 -8.71 -10.45
N ILE A 13 10.44 -8.09 -11.46
CA ILE A 13 11.12 -7.73 -12.73
C ILE A 13 12.29 -6.77 -12.45
N HIS A 14 12.10 -5.78 -11.58
CA HIS A 14 13.16 -4.82 -11.24
C HIS A 14 14.33 -5.52 -10.55
N LEU A 15 14.08 -6.28 -9.49
CA LEU A 15 15.10 -6.97 -8.71
C LEU A 15 15.83 -8.03 -9.53
N SER A 16 15.12 -8.75 -10.38
CA SER A 16 15.70 -9.82 -11.22
C SER A 16 16.62 -9.33 -12.34
N LYS A 17 16.75 -8.02 -12.54
CA LYS A 17 17.79 -7.46 -13.43
C LYS A 17 19.21 -7.63 -12.87
N LEU A 18 19.35 -7.73 -11.54
CA LEU A 18 20.64 -7.86 -10.85
C LEU A 18 20.75 -9.10 -9.96
N HIS A 19 19.60 -9.60 -9.43
CA HIS A 19 19.58 -10.65 -8.42
C HIS A 19 18.73 -11.84 -8.87
N PRO A 20 19.18 -13.11 -8.68
CA PRO A 20 18.29 -14.26 -8.79
C PRO A 20 17.03 -14.03 -7.93
N THR A 21 15.86 -14.07 -8.53
CA THR A 21 14.61 -13.70 -7.87
C THR A 21 13.56 -14.76 -8.11
N LYS A 22 12.93 -15.26 -7.05
CA LYS A 22 11.76 -16.14 -7.11
C LYS A 22 10.48 -15.31 -6.90
N LEU A 23 9.55 -15.37 -7.84
CA LEU A 23 8.22 -14.75 -7.71
C LEU A 23 7.19 -15.84 -7.39
N TRP A 24 6.67 -15.81 -6.18
CA TRP A 24 5.65 -16.74 -5.73
C TRP A 24 4.23 -16.17 -5.89
N ALA A 25 3.32 -17.03 -6.37
CA ALA A 25 1.88 -16.77 -6.36
C ALA A 25 1.12 -18.01 -5.88
N ARG A 26 0.08 -17.80 -5.07
CA ARG A 26 -0.74 -18.86 -4.48
C ARG A 26 -1.53 -19.69 -5.49
N ASN A 27 -1.92 -19.08 -6.62
CA ASN A 27 -2.76 -19.74 -7.63
C ASN A 27 -1.90 -20.41 -8.70
N SER A 28 -1.91 -21.74 -8.74
CA SER A 28 -1.12 -22.54 -9.68
C SER A 28 -1.51 -22.32 -11.15
N GLY A 29 -2.79 -22.04 -11.43
CA GLY A 29 -3.25 -21.68 -12.78
C GLY A 29 -2.65 -20.35 -13.25
N HIS A 30 -2.59 -19.35 -12.37
CA HIS A 30 -1.93 -18.07 -12.65
C HIS A 30 -0.43 -18.26 -12.88
N VAL A 31 0.24 -19.07 -12.05
CA VAL A 31 1.68 -19.41 -12.21
C VAL A 31 1.93 -20.09 -13.55
N SER A 32 1.11 -21.07 -13.93
CA SER A 32 1.22 -21.75 -15.23
C SER A 32 1.03 -20.77 -16.40
N GLY A 33 0.06 -19.86 -16.28
CA GLY A 33 -0.16 -18.81 -17.28
C GLY A 33 1.06 -17.88 -17.42
N MET A 34 1.64 -17.43 -16.31
CA MET A 34 2.84 -16.59 -16.31
C MET A 34 4.06 -17.31 -16.90
N LYS A 35 4.27 -18.59 -16.56
CA LYS A 35 5.36 -19.40 -17.12
C LYS A 35 5.22 -19.54 -18.64
N LYS A 36 4.02 -19.81 -19.14
CA LYS A 36 3.74 -19.94 -20.59
C LYS A 36 3.94 -18.63 -21.35
N ALA A 37 3.45 -17.51 -20.78
CA ALA A 37 3.53 -16.19 -21.42
C ALA A 37 4.91 -15.52 -21.25
N GLN A 38 5.73 -15.97 -20.30
CA GLN A 38 6.95 -15.28 -19.84
C GLN A 38 6.69 -13.81 -19.52
N SER A 39 5.50 -13.55 -18.92
CA SER A 39 5.00 -12.22 -18.50
C SER A 39 3.84 -12.42 -17.53
N ASN A 40 3.26 -11.33 -16.99
CA ASN A 40 2.06 -11.40 -16.19
C ASN A 40 0.88 -10.66 -16.87
N PRO A 41 0.22 -11.27 -17.87
CA PRO A 41 -0.83 -10.59 -18.65
C PRO A 41 -2.01 -10.13 -17.81
N LEU A 42 -2.32 -10.84 -16.73
CA LEU A 42 -3.47 -10.54 -15.86
C LEU A 42 -3.28 -9.20 -15.11
N TYR A 43 -2.06 -8.87 -14.69
CA TYR A 43 -1.82 -7.75 -13.79
C TYR A 43 -0.90 -6.66 -14.34
N LEU A 44 -0.04 -7.01 -15.32
CA LEU A 44 1.01 -6.09 -15.79
C LEU A 44 1.18 -6.08 -17.32
N GLY A 45 0.37 -6.88 -18.04
CA GLY A 45 0.45 -6.98 -19.49
C GLY A 45 1.66 -7.78 -19.97
N ASP A 46 2.18 -7.43 -21.15
CA ASP A 46 3.16 -8.24 -21.89
C ASP A 46 4.64 -7.95 -21.52
N PHE A 47 4.88 -7.26 -20.42
CA PHE A 47 6.26 -7.02 -19.95
C PHE A 47 6.95 -8.35 -19.65
N LYS A 48 8.01 -8.65 -20.42
CA LYS A 48 8.73 -9.93 -20.34
C LYS A 48 9.53 -10.05 -19.06
N PHE A 49 9.60 -11.27 -18.55
CA PHE A 49 10.40 -11.59 -17.39
C PHE A 49 11.90 -11.64 -17.74
N PRO A 50 12.76 -11.02 -16.93
CA PRO A 50 14.20 -11.17 -17.07
C PRO A 50 14.65 -12.62 -16.83
N PRO A 51 15.82 -13.03 -17.37
CA PRO A 51 16.32 -14.41 -17.23
C PRO A 51 16.53 -14.88 -15.80
N LEU A 52 16.80 -13.99 -14.85
CA LEU A 52 17.00 -14.30 -13.44
C LEU A 52 15.69 -14.37 -12.63
N LEU A 53 14.52 -14.26 -13.27
CA LEU A 53 13.22 -14.35 -12.61
C LEU A 53 12.63 -15.76 -12.78
N GLU A 54 12.54 -16.48 -11.66
CA GLU A 54 11.84 -17.75 -11.56
C GLU A 54 10.43 -17.56 -11.00
N ILE A 55 9.44 -18.30 -11.54
CA ILE A 55 8.04 -18.24 -11.10
C ILE A 55 7.67 -19.53 -10.40
N SER A 56 7.08 -19.46 -9.20
CA SER A 56 6.71 -20.62 -8.40
C SER A 56 5.35 -20.48 -7.71
N ASP A 57 4.65 -21.60 -7.51
CA ASP A 57 3.50 -21.74 -6.61
C ASP A 57 3.86 -22.51 -5.32
N ASP A 58 5.09 -23.02 -5.24
CA ASP A 58 5.63 -23.63 -4.02
C ASP A 58 6.23 -22.57 -3.10
N LEU A 59 5.55 -22.32 -1.97
CA LEU A 59 6.01 -21.34 -0.98
C LEU A 59 7.28 -21.80 -0.26
N GLY A 60 7.42 -23.10 0.02
CA GLY A 60 8.59 -23.64 0.67
C GLY A 60 9.85 -23.42 -0.17
N ALA A 61 9.78 -23.83 -1.43
CA ALA A 61 10.88 -23.62 -2.39
C ALA A 61 11.19 -22.12 -2.62
N ALA A 62 10.17 -21.26 -2.57
CA ALA A 62 10.35 -19.82 -2.73
C ALA A 62 11.01 -19.14 -1.53
N LEU A 63 10.99 -19.77 -0.34
CA LEU A 63 11.56 -19.26 0.91
C LEU A 63 12.88 -19.92 1.33
N THR A 64 13.30 -20.98 0.64
CA THR A 64 14.54 -21.71 0.93
C THR A 64 15.74 -20.99 0.30
N ASP A 65 16.82 -20.83 1.07
CA ASP A 65 18.08 -20.18 0.67
C ASP A 65 17.88 -18.74 0.15
N ILE A 66 17.13 -17.95 0.89
CA ILE A 66 16.79 -16.56 0.56
C ILE A 66 17.27 -15.62 1.66
N ASP A 67 17.98 -14.56 1.29
CA ASP A 67 18.47 -13.51 2.19
C ASP A 67 17.44 -12.38 2.38
N LEU A 68 16.67 -12.07 1.32
CA LEU A 68 15.70 -10.98 1.30
C LEU A 68 14.34 -11.46 0.79
N ILE A 69 13.32 -11.38 1.64
CA ILE A 69 11.92 -11.67 1.32
C ILE A 69 11.18 -10.36 1.15
N VAL A 70 10.54 -10.17 0.00
CA VAL A 70 9.68 -9.01 -0.24
C VAL A 70 8.22 -9.45 -0.37
N CYS A 71 7.36 -8.96 0.55
CA CYS A 71 5.92 -9.27 0.60
C CYS A 71 5.12 -8.19 -0.12
N ALA A 72 4.43 -8.57 -1.20
CA ALA A 72 3.50 -7.72 -1.94
C ALA A 72 2.11 -8.37 -2.05
N VAL A 73 1.71 -9.10 -1.01
CA VAL A 73 0.37 -9.68 -0.87
C VAL A 73 -0.61 -8.62 -0.36
N PRO A 74 -1.92 -8.77 -0.59
CA PRO A 74 -2.93 -7.94 0.06
C PRO A 74 -2.81 -7.98 1.59
N THR A 75 -3.20 -6.90 2.28
CA THR A 75 -3.13 -6.81 3.75
C THR A 75 -3.91 -7.94 4.43
N SER A 76 -5.03 -8.38 3.86
CA SER A 76 -5.82 -9.52 4.36
C SER A 76 -5.08 -10.86 4.39
N GLY A 77 -4.03 -11.03 3.59
CA GLY A 77 -3.18 -12.23 3.56
C GLY A 77 -1.86 -12.08 4.30
N PHE A 78 -1.55 -10.87 4.78
CA PHE A 78 -0.21 -10.54 5.26
C PHE A 78 0.18 -11.31 6.52
N ARG A 79 -0.68 -11.36 7.54
CA ARG A 79 -0.44 -12.11 8.78
C ARG A 79 -0.13 -13.58 8.49
N GLN A 80 -0.93 -14.23 7.66
CA GLN A 80 -0.74 -15.64 7.33
C GLN A 80 0.58 -15.89 6.61
N ILE A 81 0.97 -14.98 5.71
CA ILE A 81 2.26 -15.08 5.02
C ILE A 81 3.44 -14.90 5.98
N LEU A 82 3.35 -13.98 6.96
CA LEU A 82 4.39 -13.82 7.98
C LEU A 82 4.54 -15.06 8.86
N LYS A 83 3.44 -15.70 9.26
CA LYS A 83 3.47 -17.00 9.97
C LYS A 83 4.18 -18.07 9.17
N SER A 84 3.89 -18.17 7.87
CA SER A 84 4.55 -19.12 6.98
C SER A 84 6.05 -18.84 6.84
N ILE A 85 6.43 -17.56 6.69
CA ILE A 85 7.83 -17.14 6.63
C ILE A 85 8.54 -17.52 7.94
N ASN A 86 7.94 -17.23 9.08
CA ASN A 86 8.53 -17.53 10.39
C ASN A 86 8.73 -19.04 10.61
N GLY A 87 7.84 -19.86 10.05
CA GLY A 87 7.95 -21.33 10.13
C GLY A 87 9.00 -21.95 9.20
N ILE A 88 9.35 -21.28 8.08
CA ILE A 88 10.20 -21.85 7.03
C ILE A 88 11.60 -21.22 7.00
N ASN A 89 11.68 -19.89 7.10
CA ASN A 89 12.94 -19.14 7.02
C ASN A 89 12.98 -18.07 8.11
N GLN A 90 13.77 -18.30 9.14
CA GLN A 90 13.88 -17.41 10.29
C GLN A 90 15.02 -16.38 10.21
N SER A 91 15.89 -16.48 9.21
CA SER A 91 17.06 -15.62 9.08
C SER A 91 16.93 -14.50 8.05
N ALA A 92 16.08 -14.71 7.02
CA ALA A 92 15.95 -13.73 5.95
C ALA A 92 15.34 -12.39 6.44
N THR A 93 15.84 -11.30 5.89
CA THR A 93 15.24 -9.97 6.06
C THR A 93 13.88 -9.92 5.36
N VAL A 94 12.85 -9.38 6.03
CA VAL A 94 11.49 -9.29 5.49
C VAL A 94 11.13 -7.83 5.22
N ILE A 95 10.86 -7.51 3.97
CA ILE A 95 10.32 -6.20 3.56
C ILE A 95 8.91 -6.37 3.03
N TRP A 96 7.99 -5.52 3.43
CA TRP A 96 6.65 -5.54 2.83
C TRP A 96 6.32 -4.26 2.07
N ALA A 97 5.41 -4.38 1.12
CA ALA A 97 4.92 -3.29 0.26
C ALA A 97 3.40 -3.15 0.32
N ASN A 98 2.69 -3.98 1.11
CA ASN A 98 1.25 -3.86 1.32
C ASN A 98 0.92 -2.63 2.18
N LYS A 99 -0.25 -2.06 1.93
CA LYS A 99 -0.66 -0.75 2.46
C LYS A 99 -2.14 -0.83 2.85
N GLY A 100 -2.43 -0.75 4.15
CA GLY A 100 -3.80 -0.82 4.68
C GLY A 100 -3.80 -1.31 6.12
N LEU A 101 -4.98 -1.37 6.74
CA LEU A 101 -5.17 -1.97 8.06
C LEU A 101 -5.76 -3.38 7.92
N GLU A 102 -5.36 -4.28 8.81
CA GLU A 102 -5.91 -5.64 8.87
C GLU A 102 -7.36 -5.61 9.33
N GLN A 103 -8.24 -6.26 8.57
CA GLN A 103 -9.66 -6.35 8.90
C GLN A 103 -9.89 -7.07 10.24
N GLY A 104 -10.75 -6.48 11.05
CA GLY A 104 -11.15 -7.02 12.34
C GLY A 104 -10.22 -6.67 13.49
N SER A 105 -8.90 -6.53 13.26
CA SER A 105 -7.94 -6.14 14.29
C SER A 105 -7.57 -4.66 14.24
N ALA A 106 -7.85 -3.97 13.14
CA ALA A 106 -7.45 -2.59 12.86
C ALA A 106 -5.93 -2.34 12.98
N LYS A 107 -5.10 -3.38 12.82
CA LYS A 107 -3.65 -3.28 12.94
C LYS A 107 -3.00 -2.85 11.65
N LEU A 108 -2.00 -1.99 11.77
CA LEU A 108 -1.09 -1.63 10.68
C LEU A 108 -0.10 -2.77 10.40
N PRO A 109 0.46 -2.86 9.19
CA PRO A 109 1.38 -3.95 8.84
C PRO A 109 2.59 -4.10 9.77
N HIS A 110 3.14 -3.00 10.30
CA HIS A 110 4.25 -3.08 11.25
C HIS A 110 3.86 -3.68 12.60
N GLU A 111 2.61 -3.47 13.05
CA GLU A 111 2.09 -4.08 14.28
C GLU A 111 1.89 -5.59 14.09
N ILE A 112 1.44 -6.00 12.91
CA ILE A 112 1.33 -7.42 12.54
C ILE A 112 2.72 -8.05 12.48
N ALA A 113 3.71 -7.35 11.89
CA ALA A 113 5.07 -7.84 11.82
C ALA A 113 5.70 -7.98 13.22
N LEU A 114 5.46 -7.04 14.11
CA LEU A 114 5.90 -7.12 15.50
C LEU A 114 5.33 -8.35 16.23
N GLU A 115 4.06 -8.68 16.00
CA GLU A 115 3.42 -9.86 16.60
C GLU A 115 3.93 -11.19 16.03
N GLU A 116 4.13 -11.26 14.71
CA GLU A 116 4.43 -12.52 14.03
C GLU A 116 5.94 -12.80 13.89
N LEU A 117 6.76 -11.76 13.84
CA LEU A 117 8.21 -11.87 13.66
C LEU A 117 9.02 -11.43 14.88
N GLY A 118 8.40 -10.71 15.81
CA GLY A 118 9.06 -10.12 16.99
C GLY A 118 9.72 -8.77 16.71
N ASP A 119 10.18 -8.11 17.79
CA ASP A 119 10.92 -6.85 17.67
C ASP A 119 12.35 -7.12 17.15
N PRO A 120 12.83 -6.41 16.11
CA PRO A 120 14.21 -6.53 15.63
C PRO A 120 15.28 -6.24 16.69
N LYS A 121 14.93 -5.52 17.76
CA LYS A 121 15.84 -5.25 18.88
C LYS A 121 16.04 -6.46 19.79
N ASP A 122 15.02 -7.31 19.91
CA ASP A 122 15.00 -8.46 20.82
C ASP A 122 15.26 -9.79 20.09
N THR A 123 15.15 -9.77 18.79
CA THR A 123 15.32 -10.93 17.90
C THR A 123 16.35 -10.64 16.83
N ASN A 124 16.96 -11.67 16.25
CA ASN A 124 17.81 -11.50 15.05
C ASN A 124 16.97 -11.35 13.78
N ARG A 125 15.68 -11.02 13.91
CA ARG A 125 14.75 -10.91 12.81
C ARG A 125 14.71 -9.48 12.28
N HIS A 126 15.19 -9.26 11.10
CA HIS A 126 15.20 -7.96 10.46
C HIS A 126 13.98 -7.78 9.56
N TRP A 127 13.27 -6.66 9.70
CA TRP A 127 12.14 -6.34 8.86
C TRP A 127 11.94 -4.84 8.65
N GLY A 128 11.19 -4.50 7.62
CA GLY A 128 10.85 -3.12 7.25
C GLY A 128 9.81 -3.06 6.15
N LEU A 129 9.57 -1.87 5.63
CA LEU A 129 8.61 -1.65 4.55
C LEU A 129 9.15 -0.72 3.48
N VAL A 130 8.57 -0.83 2.27
CA VAL A 130 8.70 0.15 1.21
C VAL A 130 7.38 0.88 0.98
N SER A 131 7.44 2.21 0.90
CA SER A 131 6.30 3.07 0.60
C SER A 131 6.75 4.24 -0.29
N GLY A 132 5.81 4.96 -0.88
CA GLY A 132 6.10 6.11 -1.73
C GLY A 132 5.41 6.06 -3.09
N PRO A 133 5.55 7.12 -3.90
CA PRO A 133 4.88 7.27 -5.19
C PRO A 133 5.41 6.25 -6.21
N SER A 134 4.62 5.23 -6.52
CA SER A 134 5.10 4.12 -7.33
C SER A 134 3.98 3.34 -8.00
N PHE A 135 3.71 3.63 -9.27
CA PHE A 135 2.86 2.77 -10.07
C PHE A 135 3.67 1.65 -10.74
N ALA A 136 3.15 0.43 -10.65
CA ALA A 136 3.77 -0.76 -11.22
C ALA A 136 4.06 -0.60 -12.72
N ALA A 137 3.10 -0.04 -13.47
CA ALA A 137 3.22 0.18 -14.90
C ALA A 137 4.35 1.16 -15.28
N GLU A 138 4.64 2.13 -14.43
CA GLU A 138 5.73 3.09 -14.64
C GLU A 138 7.09 2.46 -14.34
N LEU A 139 7.20 1.71 -13.23
CA LEU A 139 8.44 1.04 -12.86
C LEU A 139 8.92 0.07 -13.94
N VAL A 140 8.01 -0.76 -14.50
CA VAL A 140 8.39 -1.73 -15.55
C VAL A 140 8.74 -1.07 -16.88
N ARG A 141 8.21 0.12 -17.16
CA ARG A 141 8.59 0.97 -18.30
C ARG A 141 9.91 1.70 -18.07
N SER A 142 10.58 1.44 -16.95
CA SER A 142 11.83 2.09 -16.58
C SER A 142 11.71 3.61 -16.42
N LEU A 143 10.53 4.11 -16.04
CA LEU A 143 10.37 5.51 -15.68
C LEU A 143 10.96 5.77 -14.29
N PRO A 144 11.51 6.97 -14.05
CA PRO A 144 12.08 7.34 -12.77
C PRO A 144 11.07 7.17 -11.64
N THR A 145 11.44 6.41 -10.61
CA THR A 145 10.61 6.11 -9.46
C THR A 145 11.42 6.32 -8.18
N ALA A 146 10.82 6.87 -7.15
CA ALA A 146 11.45 7.04 -5.85
C ALA A 146 10.59 6.42 -4.74
N LEU A 147 11.25 5.68 -3.82
CA LEU A 147 10.61 5.02 -2.69
C LEU A 147 11.30 5.38 -1.38
N THR A 148 10.56 5.30 -0.29
CA THR A 148 11.09 5.25 1.07
C THR A 148 11.14 3.81 1.53
N LEU A 149 12.30 3.37 2.00
CA LEU A 149 12.50 2.15 2.77
C LEU A 149 12.56 2.52 4.25
N ALA A 150 11.60 2.07 5.04
CA ALA A 150 11.53 2.35 6.47
C ALA A 150 11.82 1.08 7.29
N SER A 151 12.79 1.16 8.20
CA SER A 151 13.12 0.11 9.17
C SER A 151 13.82 0.69 10.38
N THR A 152 13.61 0.12 11.56
CA THR A 152 14.35 0.45 12.78
C THR A 152 15.76 -0.17 12.80
N SER A 153 16.03 -1.17 11.93
CA SER A 153 17.34 -1.84 11.80
C SER A 153 18.17 -1.21 10.67
N LYS A 154 19.42 -0.87 10.98
CA LYS A 154 20.39 -0.38 10.00
C LYS A 154 20.78 -1.45 8.99
N GLU A 155 20.88 -2.70 9.42
CA GLU A 155 21.21 -3.86 8.61
C GLU A 155 20.12 -4.10 7.56
N THR A 156 18.84 -4.06 7.96
CA THR A 156 17.69 -4.12 7.06
C THR A 156 17.75 -3.00 6.03
N THR A 157 18.00 -1.78 6.51
CA THR A 157 18.06 -0.60 5.65
C THR A 157 19.17 -0.73 4.61
N ALA A 158 20.37 -1.17 5.00
CA ALA A 158 21.50 -1.33 4.09
C ALA A 158 21.26 -2.44 3.06
N LEU A 159 20.85 -3.63 3.51
CA LEU A 159 20.60 -4.78 2.62
C LEU A 159 19.51 -4.46 1.60
N ALA A 160 18.35 -4.01 2.09
CA ALA A 160 17.22 -3.78 1.21
C ALA A 160 17.45 -2.56 0.30
N ALA A 161 18.00 -1.44 0.81
CA ALA A 161 18.29 -0.29 -0.03
C ALA A 161 19.24 -0.64 -1.16
N ASN A 162 20.32 -1.36 -0.90
CA ASN A 162 21.26 -1.80 -1.92
C ASN A 162 20.62 -2.73 -2.95
N SER A 163 19.67 -3.58 -2.53
CA SER A 163 18.98 -4.48 -3.45
C SER A 163 17.98 -3.76 -4.37
N PHE A 164 17.30 -2.74 -3.86
CA PHE A 164 16.28 -2.01 -4.62
C PHE A 164 16.86 -0.84 -5.44
N HIS A 165 17.93 -0.19 -4.94
CA HIS A 165 18.44 1.06 -5.51
C HIS A 165 19.31 0.82 -6.74
N HIS A 166 18.70 0.66 -7.89
CA HIS A 166 19.43 0.57 -9.17
C HIS A 166 18.55 1.04 -10.35
N HIS A 167 19.20 1.31 -11.49
CA HIS A 167 18.56 1.82 -12.70
C HIS A 167 17.65 3.04 -12.42
N ASN A 168 16.35 2.90 -12.66
CA ASN A 168 15.36 3.96 -12.54
C ASN A 168 14.67 4.04 -11.17
N LEU A 169 15.00 3.16 -10.24
CA LEU A 169 14.42 3.16 -8.89
C LEU A 169 15.39 3.73 -7.87
N ARG A 170 15.05 4.88 -7.30
CA ARG A 170 15.80 5.52 -6.22
C ARG A 170 15.18 5.20 -4.88
N VAL A 171 16.00 4.81 -3.91
CA VAL A 171 15.56 4.48 -2.55
C VAL A 171 16.11 5.50 -1.57
N TYR A 172 15.22 6.05 -0.74
CA TYR A 172 15.53 6.87 0.43
C TYR A 172 15.22 6.07 1.69
N THR A 173 16.00 6.25 2.72
CA THR A 173 15.85 5.48 3.96
C THR A 173 15.19 6.29 5.06
N SER A 174 14.44 5.63 5.94
CA SER A 174 13.79 6.22 7.11
C SER A 174 13.83 5.26 8.29
N HIS A 175 13.83 5.80 9.50
CA HIS A 175 13.63 5.01 10.73
C HIS A 175 12.18 5.03 11.21
N ASP A 176 11.33 5.88 10.63
CA ASP A 176 9.93 6.02 10.99
C ASP A 176 9.05 4.99 10.26
N VAL A 177 9.03 3.78 10.81
CA VAL A 177 8.19 2.67 10.32
C VAL A 177 6.70 2.98 10.51
N VAL A 178 6.34 3.66 11.60
CA VAL A 178 4.96 4.02 11.93
C VAL A 178 4.43 5.01 10.90
N GLY A 179 5.13 6.12 10.68
CA GLY A 179 4.71 7.15 9.72
C GLY A 179 4.60 6.62 8.29
N ALA A 180 5.57 5.81 7.85
CA ALA A 180 5.53 5.19 6.53
C ALA A 180 4.36 4.20 6.37
N SER A 181 4.01 3.44 7.44
CA SER A 181 2.85 2.54 7.44
C SER A 181 1.54 3.31 7.37
N VAL A 182 1.38 4.36 8.20
CA VAL A 182 0.19 5.21 8.27
C VAL A 182 -0.03 5.92 6.94
N GLY A 183 0.99 6.61 6.42
CA GLY A 183 0.90 7.33 5.15
C GLY A 183 0.47 6.41 4.01
N GLY A 184 1.11 5.25 3.90
CA GLY A 184 0.77 4.24 2.90
C GLY A 184 -0.65 3.68 3.02
N ALA A 185 -1.17 3.52 4.23
CA ALA A 185 -2.52 2.99 4.47
C ALA A 185 -3.62 4.02 4.18
N LEU A 186 -3.56 5.18 4.82
CA LEU A 186 -4.64 6.18 4.79
C LEU A 186 -4.73 6.95 3.47
N LYS A 187 -3.61 7.09 2.70
CA LYS A 187 -3.67 7.68 1.36
C LYS A 187 -4.73 7.03 0.47
N ASN A 188 -4.97 5.72 0.65
CA ASN A 188 -5.94 4.96 -0.14
C ASN A 188 -7.37 5.40 0.15
N VAL A 189 -7.68 5.79 1.39
CA VAL A 189 -8.97 6.34 1.79
C VAL A 189 -9.18 7.73 1.18
N ILE A 190 -8.16 8.59 1.29
CA ILE A 190 -8.21 9.93 0.70
C ILE A 190 -8.32 9.87 -0.83
N ALA A 191 -7.71 8.86 -1.46
CA ALA A 191 -7.85 8.65 -2.90
C ALA A 191 -9.29 8.30 -3.31
N ILE A 192 -10.06 7.58 -2.47
CA ILE A 192 -11.49 7.34 -2.69
C ILE A 192 -12.25 8.68 -2.63
N ALA A 193 -12.00 9.51 -1.61
CA ALA A 193 -12.60 10.85 -1.51
C ALA A 193 -12.28 11.72 -2.73
N SER A 194 -11.01 11.72 -3.17
CA SER A 194 -10.59 12.43 -4.38
C SER A 194 -11.32 11.92 -5.63
N GLY A 195 -11.48 10.61 -5.74
CA GLY A 195 -12.25 9.99 -6.83
C GLY A 195 -13.72 10.38 -6.81
N ILE A 196 -14.36 10.48 -5.64
CA ILE A 196 -15.73 10.98 -5.49
C ILE A 196 -15.81 12.43 -6.00
N SER A 197 -14.90 13.29 -5.56
CA SER A 197 -14.83 14.69 -6.00
C SER A 197 -14.67 14.81 -7.52
N ASP A 198 -13.80 14.02 -8.12
CA ASP A 198 -13.58 13.98 -9.57
C ASP A 198 -14.81 13.47 -10.31
N GLY A 199 -15.45 12.41 -9.83
CA GLY A 199 -16.66 11.84 -10.42
C GLY A 199 -17.87 12.78 -10.37
N MET A 200 -17.90 13.70 -9.41
CA MET A 200 -18.90 14.77 -9.27
C MET A 200 -18.55 16.04 -10.07
N GLY A 201 -17.37 16.10 -10.67
CA GLY A 201 -16.96 17.23 -11.51
C GLY A 201 -16.56 18.50 -10.75
N PHE A 202 -16.11 18.40 -9.48
CA PHE A 202 -15.78 19.57 -8.66
C PHE A 202 -14.46 20.26 -9.05
N GLY A 203 -13.65 19.61 -9.88
CA GLY A 203 -12.46 20.21 -10.46
C GLY A 203 -11.23 20.20 -9.55
N ASN A 204 -10.17 20.90 -10.00
CA ASN A 204 -8.84 20.81 -9.41
C ASN A 204 -8.73 21.51 -8.04
N ASN A 205 -9.50 22.59 -7.80
CA ASN A 205 -9.45 23.29 -6.51
C ASN A 205 -9.96 22.36 -5.37
N ALA A 206 -11.07 21.67 -5.60
CA ALA A 206 -11.61 20.71 -4.64
C ALA A 206 -10.64 19.53 -4.39
N ARG A 207 -10.02 19.01 -5.46
CA ARG A 207 -9.02 17.94 -5.35
C ARG A 207 -7.80 18.40 -4.53
N ALA A 208 -7.27 19.59 -4.79
CA ALA A 208 -6.15 20.14 -4.04
C ALA A 208 -6.50 20.31 -2.56
N ALA A 209 -7.67 20.86 -2.25
CA ALA A 209 -8.16 21.01 -0.88
C ALA A 209 -8.31 19.64 -0.18
N LEU A 210 -8.88 18.63 -0.85
CA LEU A 210 -9.00 17.27 -0.32
C LEU A 210 -7.64 16.63 -0.03
N ILE A 211 -6.67 16.78 -0.92
CA ILE A 211 -5.31 16.25 -0.71
C ILE A 211 -4.68 16.91 0.52
N THR A 212 -4.73 18.23 0.61
CA THR A 212 -4.15 18.99 1.74
C THR A 212 -4.83 18.63 3.06
N ARG A 213 -6.16 18.62 3.10
CA ARG A 213 -6.90 18.27 4.32
C ARG A 213 -6.79 16.78 4.66
N GLY A 214 -6.73 15.91 3.66
CA GLY A 214 -6.45 14.49 3.83
C GLY A 214 -5.08 14.24 4.43
N LEU A 215 -4.04 14.97 3.98
CA LEU A 215 -2.71 14.89 4.57
C LEU A 215 -2.72 15.31 6.05
N ALA A 216 -3.50 16.33 6.40
CA ALA A 216 -3.66 16.76 7.80
C ALA A 216 -4.32 15.67 8.67
N GLU A 217 -5.33 14.94 8.15
CA GLU A 217 -5.90 13.78 8.84
C GLU A 217 -4.88 12.65 9.03
N ILE A 218 -4.17 12.30 7.96
CA ILE A 218 -3.11 11.27 7.99
C ILE A 218 -2.05 11.63 9.05
N SER A 219 -1.59 12.88 9.05
CA SER A 219 -0.58 13.37 10.00
C SER A 219 -1.07 13.30 11.44
N ARG A 220 -2.32 13.70 11.69
CA ARG A 220 -2.93 13.68 13.03
C ARG A 220 -3.05 12.26 13.57
N PHE A 221 -3.54 11.33 12.74
CA PHE A 221 -3.63 9.93 13.10
C PHE A 221 -2.24 9.31 13.33
N GLY A 222 -1.29 9.60 12.44
CA GLY A 222 0.07 9.09 12.58
C GLY A 222 0.80 9.65 13.79
N PHE A 223 0.65 10.95 14.08
CA PHE A 223 1.22 11.56 15.28
C PHE A 223 0.70 10.92 16.56
N HIS A 224 -0.60 10.63 16.63
CA HIS A 224 -1.19 9.90 17.75
C HIS A 224 -0.56 8.51 17.95
N LEU A 225 -0.12 7.87 16.87
CA LEU A 225 0.55 6.57 16.91
C LEU A 225 2.08 6.66 17.10
N GLY A 226 2.62 7.86 17.31
CA GLY A 226 4.05 8.07 17.53
C GLY A 226 4.88 8.23 16.25
N ALA A 227 4.27 8.55 15.12
CA ALA A 227 4.98 8.86 13.88
C ALA A 227 5.65 10.25 13.93
N ASN A 228 6.71 10.41 13.15
CA ASN A 228 7.36 11.71 12.96
C ASN A 228 6.59 12.56 11.95
N GLN A 229 6.32 13.81 12.29
CA GLN A 229 5.57 14.72 11.43
C GLN A 229 6.23 14.91 10.05
N GLU A 230 7.55 14.95 10.00
CA GLU A 230 8.34 15.14 8.77
C GLU A 230 8.11 14.01 7.73
N THR A 231 7.81 12.80 8.19
CA THR A 231 7.53 11.66 7.31
C THR A 231 6.36 11.92 6.38
N PHE A 232 5.34 12.66 6.85
CA PHE A 232 4.15 12.97 6.06
C PHE A 232 4.40 14.02 4.96
N SER A 233 5.43 14.84 5.08
CA SER A 233 5.87 15.76 4.01
C SER A 233 6.75 15.08 2.95
N GLY A 234 7.21 13.85 3.21
CA GLY A 234 8.10 13.08 2.34
C GLY A 234 7.38 12.18 1.33
N LEU A 235 8.16 11.27 0.72
CA LEU A 235 7.68 10.34 -0.31
C LEU A 235 6.60 9.39 0.22
N ALA A 236 6.74 8.85 1.44
CA ALA A 236 5.79 7.91 2.04
C ALA A 236 4.49 8.59 2.51
N GLY A 237 4.47 9.90 2.63
CA GLY A 237 3.31 10.73 2.98
C GLY A 237 2.76 11.45 1.76
N SER A 238 3.08 12.74 1.62
CA SER A 238 2.55 13.62 0.56
C SER A 238 2.82 13.11 -0.85
N GLY A 239 4.01 12.56 -1.12
CA GLY A 239 4.35 12.05 -2.44
C GLY A 239 3.42 10.92 -2.89
N ASP A 240 3.23 9.90 -2.04
CA ASP A 240 2.35 8.76 -2.33
C ASP A 240 0.86 9.15 -2.34
N LEU A 241 0.47 10.10 -1.48
CA LEU A 241 -0.87 10.64 -1.44
C LEU A 241 -1.23 11.38 -2.75
N VAL A 242 -0.39 12.33 -3.17
CA VAL A 242 -0.60 13.10 -4.40
C VAL A 242 -0.73 12.16 -5.60
N LEU A 243 0.23 11.24 -5.77
CA LEU A 243 0.19 10.27 -6.88
C LEU A 243 -1.11 9.45 -6.85
N THR A 244 -1.52 8.96 -5.68
CA THR A 244 -2.70 8.08 -5.56
C THR A 244 -4.01 8.83 -5.78
N CYS A 245 -4.08 10.13 -5.41
CA CYS A 245 -5.26 10.97 -5.61
C CYS A 245 -5.41 11.53 -7.03
N THR A 246 -4.31 11.62 -7.79
CA THR A 246 -4.32 12.25 -9.12
C THR A 246 -4.08 11.26 -10.28
N GLY A 247 -3.40 10.15 -10.00
CA GLY A 247 -2.95 9.23 -11.03
C GLY A 247 -4.07 8.33 -11.58
N GLU A 248 -3.99 8.05 -12.88
CA GLU A 248 -4.98 7.23 -13.61
C GLU A 248 -4.94 5.75 -13.20
N TYR A 249 -3.80 5.25 -12.71
CA TYR A 249 -3.65 3.87 -12.26
C TYR A 249 -4.14 3.63 -10.82
N SER A 250 -4.72 4.66 -10.16
CA SER A 250 -5.20 4.55 -8.79
C SER A 250 -6.55 3.84 -8.72
N ARG A 251 -6.54 2.59 -8.27
CA ARG A 251 -7.76 1.79 -8.05
C ARG A 251 -8.70 2.40 -7.02
N ASN A 252 -8.15 2.98 -5.95
CA ASN A 252 -8.96 3.62 -4.91
C ASN A 252 -9.64 4.89 -5.44
N ARG A 253 -8.95 5.69 -6.26
CA ARG A 253 -9.56 6.83 -6.94
C ARG A 253 -10.66 6.37 -7.91
N GLU A 254 -10.45 5.28 -8.65
CA GLU A 254 -11.46 4.71 -9.55
C GLU A 254 -12.71 4.25 -8.78
N VAL A 255 -12.54 3.61 -7.59
CA VAL A 255 -13.69 3.30 -6.70
C VAL A 255 -14.50 4.55 -6.42
N GLY A 256 -13.85 5.64 -6.02
CA GLY A 256 -14.52 6.91 -5.73
C GLY A 256 -15.28 7.47 -6.94
N ILE A 257 -14.67 7.46 -8.13
CA ILE A 257 -15.31 7.92 -9.39
C ILE A 257 -16.57 7.10 -9.68
N GLN A 258 -16.51 5.79 -9.50
CA GLN A 258 -17.66 4.92 -9.77
C GLN A 258 -18.77 5.07 -8.72
N LEU A 259 -18.43 5.28 -7.45
CA LEU A 259 -19.40 5.60 -6.39
C LEU A 259 -20.14 6.92 -6.70
N ALA A 260 -19.43 7.96 -7.14
CA ALA A 260 -20.03 9.23 -7.54
C ALA A 260 -21.01 9.09 -8.72
N LYS A 261 -20.80 8.09 -9.59
CA LYS A 261 -21.70 7.74 -10.70
C LYS A 261 -22.89 6.87 -10.28
N GLY A 262 -23.08 6.63 -8.96
CA GLY A 262 -24.20 5.88 -8.41
C GLY A 262 -24.08 4.36 -8.54
N ARG A 263 -22.91 3.82 -8.85
CA ARG A 263 -22.69 2.35 -8.89
C ARG A 263 -22.58 1.81 -7.46
N SER A 264 -23.11 0.61 -7.23
CA SER A 264 -22.94 -0.06 -5.93
C SER A 264 -21.49 -0.51 -5.72
N LEU A 265 -21.03 -0.46 -4.46
CA LEU A 265 -19.67 -0.91 -4.12
C LEU A 265 -19.41 -2.35 -4.57
N GLU A 266 -20.37 -3.24 -4.39
CA GLU A 266 -20.26 -4.64 -4.81
C GLU A 266 -19.97 -4.77 -6.33
N ALA A 267 -20.75 -4.05 -7.16
CA ALA A 267 -20.55 -4.05 -8.61
C ALA A 267 -19.18 -3.47 -9.01
N ILE A 268 -18.73 -2.42 -8.29
CA ILE A 268 -17.42 -1.80 -8.52
C ILE A 268 -16.31 -2.80 -8.21
N LEU A 269 -16.31 -3.44 -7.04
CA LEU A 269 -15.27 -4.38 -6.62
C LEU A 269 -15.21 -5.61 -7.52
N LYS A 270 -16.37 -6.11 -7.96
CA LYS A 270 -16.46 -7.22 -8.92
C LYS A 270 -15.81 -6.86 -10.27
N ASN A 271 -16.05 -5.66 -10.77
CA ASN A 271 -15.50 -5.21 -12.06
C ASN A 271 -14.02 -4.86 -11.99
N LEU A 272 -13.54 -4.36 -10.85
CA LEU A 272 -12.11 -4.06 -10.66
C LEU A 272 -11.24 -5.32 -10.70
N GLY A 273 -11.79 -6.49 -10.31
CA GLY A 273 -11.06 -7.77 -10.30
C GLY A 273 -9.89 -7.82 -9.32
N HIS A 274 -9.65 -6.76 -8.55
CA HIS A 274 -8.51 -6.60 -7.65
C HIS A 274 -8.91 -5.86 -6.38
N VAL A 275 -8.12 -6.06 -5.31
CA VAL A 275 -8.37 -5.40 -4.02
C VAL A 275 -8.15 -3.88 -4.11
N ALA A 276 -9.12 -3.12 -3.58
CA ALA A 276 -9.00 -1.70 -3.28
C ALA A 276 -8.87 -1.56 -1.75
N GLU A 277 -7.64 -1.47 -1.26
CA GLU A 277 -7.34 -1.50 0.19
C GLU A 277 -8.01 -0.37 0.96
N GLY A 278 -8.24 0.80 0.32
CA GLY A 278 -8.89 1.95 0.95
C GLY A 278 -10.29 1.67 1.46
N VAL A 279 -11.02 0.75 0.80
CA VAL A 279 -12.40 0.36 1.19
C VAL A 279 -12.41 -0.25 2.60
N TYR A 280 -11.48 -1.17 2.85
CA TYR A 280 -11.37 -1.83 4.16
C TYR A 280 -10.67 -0.94 5.19
N THR A 281 -9.65 -0.20 4.75
CA THR A 281 -8.89 0.71 5.60
C THR A 281 -9.78 1.80 6.22
N ALA A 282 -10.75 2.36 5.49
CA ALA A 282 -11.65 3.38 6.02
C ALA A 282 -12.40 2.86 7.27
N THR A 283 -12.96 1.66 7.18
CA THR A 283 -13.70 1.03 8.30
C THR A 283 -12.77 0.73 9.48
N GLU A 284 -11.59 0.19 9.23
CA GLU A 284 -10.68 -0.19 10.31
C GLU A 284 -10.07 1.05 11.00
N VAL A 285 -9.87 2.15 10.29
CA VAL A 285 -9.47 3.43 10.91
C VAL A 285 -10.57 3.93 11.84
N MET A 286 -11.84 3.94 11.38
CA MET A 286 -12.97 4.36 12.22
C MET A 286 -13.10 3.49 13.48
N ARG A 287 -12.94 2.16 13.34
CA ARG A 287 -12.89 1.24 14.48
C ARG A 287 -11.77 1.57 15.47
N ARG A 288 -10.60 1.93 14.95
CA ARG A 288 -9.43 2.22 15.77
C ARG A 288 -9.56 3.51 16.58
N ILE A 289 -10.28 4.51 16.04
CA ILE A 289 -10.47 5.81 16.70
C ILE A 289 -11.77 5.93 17.49
N ASP A 290 -12.59 4.90 17.57
CA ASP A 290 -13.93 4.92 18.19
C ASP A 290 -13.91 5.45 19.64
N ASN A 291 -12.82 5.23 20.39
CA ASN A 291 -12.63 5.70 21.75
C ASN A 291 -11.50 6.73 21.91
N ILE A 292 -11.13 7.39 20.81
CA ILE A 292 -10.01 8.33 20.77
C ILE A 292 -10.52 9.66 20.22
N ASP A 293 -10.18 10.76 20.88
CA ASP A 293 -10.55 12.11 20.42
C ASP A 293 -9.66 12.58 19.27
N ILE A 294 -9.87 11.98 18.08
CA ILE A 294 -9.19 12.36 16.85
C ILE A 294 -10.21 12.65 15.75
N GLU A 295 -10.19 13.88 15.25
CA GLU A 295 -11.04 14.25 14.12
C GLU A 295 -10.50 13.73 12.78
N MET A 296 -11.28 12.86 12.13
CA MET A 296 -11.00 12.26 10.83
C MET A 296 -12.19 12.44 9.87
N PRO A 297 -12.63 13.70 9.59
CA PRO A 297 -13.89 13.95 8.89
C PRO A 297 -13.94 13.38 7.47
N ILE A 298 -12.88 13.48 6.67
CA ILE A 298 -12.87 12.93 5.32
C ILE A 298 -12.93 11.39 5.37
N THR A 299 -12.14 10.78 6.25
CA THR A 299 -12.13 9.33 6.45
C THR A 299 -13.50 8.84 6.93
N SER A 300 -14.15 9.56 7.85
CA SER A 300 -15.49 9.26 8.34
C SER A 300 -16.52 9.31 7.21
N GLU A 301 -16.52 10.35 6.38
CA GLU A 301 -17.47 10.45 5.26
C GLU A 301 -17.24 9.39 4.19
N VAL A 302 -15.98 9.05 3.89
CA VAL A 302 -15.69 7.91 3.01
C VAL A 302 -16.25 6.61 3.60
N ASN A 303 -16.06 6.37 4.89
CA ASN A 303 -16.62 5.19 5.56
C ASN A 303 -18.16 5.19 5.52
N ASN A 304 -18.81 6.33 5.74
CA ASN A 304 -20.27 6.46 5.67
C ASN A 304 -20.81 6.13 4.28
N VAL A 305 -20.14 6.61 3.22
CA VAL A 305 -20.50 6.28 1.83
C VAL A 305 -20.34 4.77 1.57
N ILE A 306 -19.24 4.18 2.01
CA ILE A 306 -18.89 2.77 1.73
C ILE A 306 -19.75 1.80 2.55
N GLN A 307 -19.95 2.05 3.85
CA GLN A 307 -20.56 1.10 4.78
C GLN A 307 -22.02 1.37 5.03
N LEU A 308 -22.42 2.65 5.10
CA LEU A 308 -23.78 3.05 5.45
C LEU A 308 -24.63 3.43 4.22
N GLY A 309 -24.06 3.40 3.03
CA GLY A 309 -24.74 3.76 1.79
C GLY A 309 -25.13 5.24 1.70
N LYS A 310 -24.45 6.12 2.48
CA LYS A 310 -24.63 7.57 2.39
C LYS A 310 -24.35 8.04 0.97
N SER A 311 -25.17 8.95 0.45
CA SER A 311 -24.91 9.46 -0.90
C SER A 311 -23.59 10.26 -0.93
N PRO A 312 -22.78 10.14 -1.99
CA PRO A 312 -21.58 10.96 -2.15
C PRO A 312 -21.87 12.47 -2.06
N LYS A 313 -23.04 12.91 -2.54
CA LYS A 313 -23.48 14.30 -2.46
C LYS A 313 -23.67 14.77 -1.03
N ASP A 314 -24.36 13.97 -0.20
CA ASP A 314 -24.61 14.32 1.20
C ASP A 314 -23.29 14.32 2.00
N ALA A 315 -22.39 13.38 1.73
CA ALA A 315 -21.06 13.35 2.33
C ALA A 315 -20.26 14.64 2.05
N VAL A 316 -20.33 15.14 0.84
CA VAL A 316 -19.67 16.41 0.48
C VAL A 316 -20.36 17.61 1.16
N LEU A 317 -21.68 17.64 1.21
CA LEU A 317 -22.43 18.71 1.89
C LEU A 317 -22.08 18.78 3.38
N ASP A 318 -21.94 17.64 4.04
CA ASP A 318 -21.56 17.58 5.45
C ASP A 318 -20.12 18.07 5.67
N LEU A 319 -19.18 17.74 4.77
CA LEU A 319 -17.82 18.27 4.85
C LEU A 319 -17.77 19.79 4.64
N LEU A 320 -18.56 20.33 3.70
CA LEU A 320 -18.65 21.77 3.44
C LEU A 320 -19.39 22.53 4.52
N GLY A 321 -20.37 21.91 5.19
CA GLY A 321 -21.18 22.48 6.27
C GLY A 321 -20.47 22.54 7.62
N ARG A 322 -19.24 22.05 7.75
CA ARG A 322 -18.45 22.11 8.99
C ARG A 322 -18.17 23.56 9.41
N SER A 323 -18.14 23.79 10.72
CA SER A 323 -17.79 25.09 11.27
C SER A 323 -16.41 25.56 10.85
N ILE A 324 -16.24 26.87 10.70
CA ILE A 324 -14.94 27.50 10.39
C ILE A 324 -13.98 27.19 11.54
N LYS A 325 -12.80 26.70 11.18
CA LYS A 325 -11.70 26.43 12.12
C LYS A 325 -10.41 27.07 11.59
N PRO A 326 -9.44 27.41 12.45
CA PRO A 326 -8.08 27.74 12.02
C PRO A 326 -7.51 26.59 11.19
N GLU A 327 -6.63 26.91 10.24
CA GLU A 327 -6.00 25.88 9.40
C GLU A 327 -4.94 25.08 10.17
N SER A 328 -4.27 25.74 11.13
CA SER A 328 -3.20 25.21 11.99
C SER A 328 -3.57 25.37 13.46
#